data_3df2df1ba98bb4883b179e90018a1a97
#
_entry.id   3df2df1ba98bb4883b179e90018a1a97
#
_cell.length_a   1.000
_cell.length_b   1.000
_cell.length_c   1.000
_cell.angle_alpha   90.00
_cell.angle_beta   90.00
_cell.angle_gamma   90.00
#
_symmetry.space_group_name_H-M   'P 1'
#
loop_
_entity.id
_entity.type
_entity.pdbx_description
1 polymer ?
#
loop_
_entity_poly.entity_id
_entity_poly.type
_entity_poly.pdbx_seq_one_letter_code
_entity_poly.pdbx_strand_id
1 'polypeptide(L)'
;MKIAKTISRYIAFGTYGWVATASILICAVSGALLAVPYDVAAPYLSVTKLVTANPAASLLRNVHYWSAQLFLLLTLIHVFDHLRQGTENNIRRKSVWFRLTLSLFFVMYVMLSGFILKGDGDSLQAHHLLSSLVGSLPWIGNMLQQTLIGAEGNFQVLYIQHAATATVILFVIIMEHARSLKVSLQTLLTTAGIIILFSFLFRAPINGLNDAVMKGPWYFVGLQELLHWVTNPLYISIALLILLILIYLIPWLKPVYSKSIKLFFVVIIMVYTLLTISGVFLRGPMWQRQWPWDENYRLQPLLHPEKIIFSSADTAQLPVVQGHAEGCVSCHKGMIGFSDAHKPEYIGCFSCQGGDPLTLDKSKAHRKMFAVPGNLSNASDACGNIGCHPGIVGRVDKSLMTSLRGIISVDKGIW
;
A
#
# COMPACT_ATOMS: atom_id res chain seq x y z
N MET A 1 -25.15 -36.10 -15.27
CA MET A 1 -25.26 -35.09 -14.23
C MET A 1 -24.03 -35.05 -13.28
N LYS A 2 -23.48 -36.17 -12.76
CA LYS A 2 -22.26 -36.20 -11.93
C LYS A 2 -21.00 -35.70 -12.66
N ILE A 3 -20.79 -36.12 -13.94
CA ILE A 3 -19.63 -35.73 -14.76
C ILE A 3 -19.64 -34.22 -15.04
N ALA A 4 -20.79 -33.63 -15.40
CA ALA A 4 -20.92 -32.19 -15.63
C ALA A 4 -20.65 -31.36 -14.35
N LYS A 5 -21.08 -31.85 -13.18
CA LYS A 5 -20.74 -31.22 -11.87
C LYS A 5 -19.26 -31.36 -11.54
N THR A 6 -18.61 -32.45 -11.91
CA THR A 6 -17.17 -32.66 -11.70
C THR A 6 -16.36 -31.77 -12.64
N ILE A 7 -16.70 -31.68 -13.90
CA ILE A 7 -16.06 -30.81 -14.92
C ILE A 7 -16.26 -29.33 -14.55
N SER A 8 -17.47 -28.90 -14.17
CA SER A 8 -17.76 -27.55 -13.70
C SER A 8 -16.95 -27.19 -12.44
N ARG A 9 -16.74 -28.16 -11.53
CA ARG A 9 -15.89 -27.97 -10.35
C ARG A 9 -14.42 -27.81 -10.70
N TYR A 10 -13.89 -28.60 -11.63
CA TYR A 10 -12.48 -28.49 -12.10
C TYR A 10 -12.22 -27.21 -12.88
N ILE A 11 -13.17 -26.76 -13.71
CA ILE A 11 -13.06 -25.50 -14.46
C ILE A 11 -13.08 -24.31 -13.50
N ALA A 12 -13.99 -24.26 -12.53
CA ALA A 12 -14.02 -23.22 -11.52
C ALA A 12 -12.74 -23.20 -10.66
N PHE A 13 -12.17 -24.35 -10.37
CA PHE A 13 -10.98 -24.52 -9.55
C PHE A 13 -9.70 -24.00 -10.21
N GLY A 14 -9.51 -24.28 -11.49
CA GLY A 14 -8.39 -23.76 -12.27
C GLY A 14 -8.49 -22.24 -12.47
N THR A 15 -9.70 -21.71 -12.59
CA THR A 15 -9.94 -20.30 -12.91
C THR A 15 -9.40 -19.36 -11.85
N TYR A 16 -9.60 -19.62 -10.55
CA TYR A 16 -9.10 -18.76 -9.47
C TYR A 16 -7.57 -18.67 -9.45
N GLY A 17 -6.88 -19.80 -9.60
CA GLY A 17 -5.41 -19.83 -9.65
C GLY A 17 -4.85 -19.10 -10.88
N TRP A 18 -5.47 -19.23 -12.04
CA TRP A 18 -5.03 -18.54 -13.26
C TRP A 18 -5.21 -17.03 -13.17
N VAL A 19 -6.38 -16.58 -12.70
CA VAL A 19 -6.65 -15.14 -12.53
C VAL A 19 -5.76 -14.54 -11.42
N ALA A 20 -5.53 -15.26 -10.31
CA ALA A 20 -4.59 -14.84 -9.27
C ALA A 20 -3.17 -14.70 -9.83
N THR A 21 -2.71 -15.66 -10.64
CA THR A 21 -1.39 -15.60 -11.28
C THR A 21 -1.30 -14.46 -12.29
N ALA A 22 -2.35 -14.24 -13.09
CA ALA A 22 -2.41 -13.08 -13.99
C ALA A 22 -2.36 -11.77 -13.23
N SER A 23 -3.08 -11.68 -12.10
CA SER A 23 -3.13 -10.47 -11.27
C SER A 23 -1.77 -10.13 -10.65
N ILE A 24 -1.02 -11.11 -10.14
CA ILE A 24 0.32 -10.85 -9.59
C ILE A 24 1.34 -10.48 -10.68
N LEU A 25 1.21 -11.00 -11.89
CA LEU A 25 2.05 -10.58 -13.02
C LEU A 25 1.80 -9.12 -13.39
N ILE A 26 0.55 -8.70 -13.48
CA ILE A 26 0.16 -7.31 -13.74
C ILE A 26 0.65 -6.40 -12.60
N CYS A 27 0.49 -6.86 -11.35
CA CYS A 27 0.98 -6.16 -10.16
C CYS A 27 2.49 -5.97 -10.19
N ALA A 28 3.26 -7.00 -10.53
CA ALA A 28 4.73 -6.93 -10.60
C ALA A 28 5.19 -5.94 -11.69
N VAL A 29 4.60 -5.99 -12.89
CA VAL A 29 4.95 -5.06 -13.97
C VAL A 29 4.61 -3.61 -13.58
N SER A 30 3.40 -3.36 -13.09
CA SER A 30 3.01 -2.02 -12.66
C SER A 30 3.85 -1.51 -11.48
N GLY A 31 4.21 -2.39 -10.54
CA GLY A 31 5.07 -2.07 -9.40
C GLY A 31 6.50 -1.71 -9.82
N ALA A 32 7.08 -2.45 -10.77
CA ALA A 32 8.41 -2.15 -11.32
C ALA A 32 8.45 -0.75 -11.99
N LEU A 33 7.40 -0.37 -12.70
CA LEU A 33 7.29 0.96 -13.29
C LEU A 33 7.10 2.05 -12.22
N LEU A 34 6.36 1.77 -11.15
CA LEU A 34 6.17 2.71 -10.04
C LEU A 34 7.42 2.91 -9.19
N ALA A 35 8.29 1.91 -9.14
CA ALA A 35 9.54 1.98 -8.39
C ALA A 35 10.49 3.07 -8.91
N VAL A 36 10.41 3.41 -10.22
CA VAL A 36 11.29 4.39 -10.85
C VAL A 36 11.10 5.82 -10.31
N PRO A 37 9.87 6.36 -10.23
CA PRO A 37 9.63 7.70 -9.71
C PRO A 37 9.49 7.77 -8.18
N TYR A 38 9.55 6.64 -7.48
CA TYR A 38 9.31 6.60 -6.04
C TYR A 38 10.54 7.07 -5.25
N ASP A 39 10.33 8.04 -4.35
CA ASP A 39 11.35 8.52 -3.43
C ASP A 39 11.11 7.95 -2.02
N VAL A 40 12.05 7.14 -1.56
CA VAL A 40 12.00 6.47 -0.26
C VAL A 40 12.18 7.44 0.90
N ALA A 41 12.89 8.56 0.68
CA ALA A 41 13.13 9.56 1.73
C ALA A 41 11.86 10.39 2.01
N ALA A 42 10.96 10.53 1.02
CA ALA A 42 9.73 11.30 1.14
C ALA A 42 8.52 10.53 0.55
N PRO A 43 8.11 9.38 1.14
CA PRO A 43 7.10 8.49 0.56
C PRO A 43 5.77 9.16 0.24
N TYR A 44 5.19 9.87 1.22
CA TYR A 44 3.92 10.58 1.04
C TYR A 44 3.98 11.62 -0.07
N LEU A 45 5.01 12.45 -0.07
CA LEU A 45 5.21 13.49 -1.07
C LEU A 45 5.43 12.87 -2.47
N SER A 46 6.22 11.81 -2.54
CA SER A 46 6.48 11.08 -3.77
C SER A 46 5.19 10.52 -4.39
N VAL A 47 4.38 9.81 -3.58
CA VAL A 47 3.11 9.23 -4.04
C VAL A 47 2.09 10.32 -4.39
N THR A 48 2.01 11.40 -3.61
CA THR A 48 1.08 12.48 -3.87
C THR A 48 1.44 13.24 -5.15
N LYS A 49 2.74 13.56 -5.36
CA LYS A 49 3.23 14.16 -6.62
C LYS A 49 2.90 13.26 -7.84
N LEU A 50 3.14 11.96 -7.70
CA LEU A 50 2.86 11.00 -8.76
C LEU A 50 1.38 10.98 -9.15
N VAL A 51 0.48 11.04 -8.17
CA VAL A 51 -0.97 11.01 -8.40
C VAL A 51 -1.49 12.34 -8.96
N THR A 52 -0.93 13.47 -8.50
CA THR A 52 -1.40 14.82 -8.90
C THR A 52 -0.76 15.33 -10.18
N ALA A 53 0.52 15.03 -10.42
CA ALA A 53 1.24 15.61 -11.53
C ALA A 53 1.11 14.80 -12.86
N ASN A 54 0.72 13.53 -12.82
CA ASN A 54 0.68 12.68 -13.99
C ASN A 54 -0.50 11.70 -14.01
N PRO A 55 -1.52 11.90 -14.88
CA PRO A 55 -2.68 11.00 -14.98
C PRO A 55 -2.30 9.55 -15.31
N ALA A 56 -1.30 9.33 -16.15
CA ALA A 56 -0.86 7.99 -16.50
C ALA A 56 -0.20 7.27 -15.31
N ALA A 57 0.59 8.01 -14.52
CA ALA A 57 1.21 7.48 -13.31
C ALA A 57 0.15 7.22 -12.22
N SER A 58 -0.86 8.08 -12.10
CA SER A 58 -2.02 7.85 -11.24
C SER A 58 -2.77 6.57 -11.63
N LEU A 59 -3.06 6.39 -12.93
CA LEU A 59 -3.68 5.15 -13.43
C LEU A 59 -2.80 3.93 -13.16
N LEU A 60 -1.49 4.02 -13.39
CA LEU A 60 -0.56 2.93 -13.13
C LEU A 60 -0.56 2.53 -11.65
N ARG A 61 -0.61 3.50 -10.73
CA ARG A 61 -0.77 3.23 -9.29
C ARG A 61 -2.09 2.53 -8.97
N ASN A 62 -3.18 2.95 -9.58
CA ASN A 62 -4.48 2.30 -9.42
C ASN A 62 -4.43 0.85 -9.93
N VAL A 63 -3.81 0.60 -11.08
CA VAL A 63 -3.61 -0.75 -11.64
C VAL A 63 -2.81 -1.62 -10.67
N HIS A 64 -1.72 -1.10 -10.11
CA HIS A 64 -0.92 -1.80 -9.12
C HIS A 64 -1.74 -2.16 -7.87
N TYR A 65 -2.48 -1.20 -7.33
CA TYR A 65 -3.33 -1.38 -6.17
C TYR A 65 -4.42 -2.44 -6.42
N TRP A 66 -5.20 -2.30 -7.49
CA TRP A 66 -6.33 -3.20 -7.75
C TRP A 66 -5.90 -4.61 -8.16
N SER A 67 -4.79 -4.74 -8.87
CA SER A 67 -4.21 -6.05 -9.15
C SER A 67 -3.74 -6.76 -7.88
N ALA A 68 -3.16 -6.03 -6.92
CA ALA A 68 -2.78 -6.56 -5.62
C ALA A 68 -4.00 -6.99 -4.78
N GLN A 69 -5.08 -6.17 -4.76
CA GLN A 69 -6.32 -6.53 -4.05
C GLN A 69 -6.95 -7.79 -4.65
N LEU A 70 -7.04 -7.88 -5.98
CA LEU A 70 -7.58 -9.05 -6.67
C LEU A 70 -6.73 -10.31 -6.40
N PHE A 71 -5.41 -10.17 -6.44
CA PHE A 71 -4.48 -11.25 -6.10
C PHE A 71 -4.70 -11.77 -4.68
N LEU A 72 -4.76 -10.88 -3.68
CA LEU A 72 -5.00 -11.27 -2.29
C LEU A 72 -6.33 -12.01 -2.14
N LEU A 73 -7.41 -11.43 -2.65
CA LEU A 73 -8.75 -12.00 -2.52
C LEU A 73 -8.82 -13.41 -3.13
N LEU A 74 -8.31 -13.57 -4.36
CA LEU A 74 -8.31 -14.86 -5.03
C LEU A 74 -7.38 -15.87 -4.38
N THR A 75 -6.25 -15.43 -3.81
CA THR A 75 -5.35 -16.29 -3.03
C THR A 75 -6.06 -16.83 -1.78
N LEU A 76 -6.77 -15.98 -1.04
CA LEU A 76 -7.52 -16.41 0.15
C LEU A 76 -8.63 -17.40 -0.22
N ILE A 77 -9.39 -17.13 -1.29
CA ILE A 77 -10.41 -18.03 -1.79
C ILE A 77 -9.78 -19.37 -2.22
N HIS A 78 -8.66 -19.33 -2.93
CA HIS A 78 -7.93 -20.51 -3.40
C HIS A 78 -7.46 -21.39 -2.24
N VAL A 79 -6.83 -20.80 -1.23
CA VAL A 79 -6.38 -21.53 -0.03
C VAL A 79 -7.57 -22.14 0.72
N PHE A 80 -8.62 -21.36 0.94
CA PHE A 80 -9.83 -21.84 1.62
C PHE A 80 -10.44 -23.04 0.89
N ASP A 81 -10.59 -22.96 -0.44
CA ASP A 81 -11.19 -24.02 -1.24
C ASP A 81 -10.32 -25.27 -1.26
N HIS A 82 -9.01 -25.15 -1.33
CA HIS A 82 -8.06 -26.28 -1.20
C HIS A 82 -8.17 -26.98 0.16
N LEU A 83 -8.19 -26.24 1.25
CA LEU A 83 -8.34 -26.81 2.59
C LEU A 83 -9.70 -27.46 2.79
N ARG A 84 -10.78 -26.87 2.22
CA ARG A 84 -12.13 -27.43 2.27
C ARG A 84 -12.22 -28.78 1.54
N GLN A 85 -11.53 -28.90 0.41
CA GLN A 85 -11.55 -30.12 -0.39
C GLN A 85 -10.55 -31.21 0.08
N GLY A 86 -9.68 -30.89 1.03
CA GLY A 86 -8.66 -31.81 1.54
C GLY A 86 -7.54 -32.10 0.56
N THR A 87 -7.29 -31.21 -0.40
CA THR A 87 -6.27 -31.40 -1.44
C THR A 87 -4.85 -31.36 -0.90
N GLU A 88 -4.64 -30.78 0.30
CA GLU A 88 -3.36 -30.80 1.02
C GLU A 88 -2.88 -32.22 1.30
N ASN A 89 -3.79 -33.17 1.45
CA ASN A 89 -3.45 -34.61 1.68
C ASN A 89 -2.76 -35.25 0.46
N ASN A 90 -2.87 -34.65 -0.71
CA ASN A 90 -2.22 -35.12 -1.93
C ASN A 90 -0.76 -34.64 -2.05
N ILE A 91 -0.34 -33.72 -1.17
CA ILE A 91 1.01 -33.17 -1.19
C ILE A 91 1.97 -34.11 -0.48
N ARG A 92 2.73 -34.89 -1.27
CA ARG A 92 3.65 -35.92 -0.74
C ARG A 92 4.93 -35.37 -0.11
N ARG A 93 5.38 -34.16 -0.55
CA ARG A 93 6.67 -33.58 -0.13
C ARG A 93 6.46 -32.49 0.91
N LYS A 94 7.02 -32.69 2.12
CA LYS A 94 6.97 -31.71 3.23
C LYS A 94 7.50 -30.33 2.83
N SER A 95 8.59 -30.30 2.05
CA SER A 95 9.18 -29.04 1.58
C SER A 95 8.26 -28.23 0.67
N VAL A 96 7.42 -28.88 -0.13
CA VAL A 96 6.42 -28.19 -0.97
C VAL A 96 5.36 -27.54 -0.09
N TRP A 97 4.82 -28.30 0.87
CA TRP A 97 3.80 -27.77 1.78
C TRP A 97 4.37 -26.64 2.67
N PHE A 98 5.59 -26.78 3.15
CA PHE A 98 6.28 -25.73 3.90
C PHE A 98 6.34 -24.42 3.08
N ARG A 99 6.79 -24.47 1.82
CA ARG A 99 6.85 -23.29 0.96
C ARG A 99 5.47 -22.66 0.71
N LEU A 100 4.44 -23.48 0.49
CA LEU A 100 3.07 -23.00 0.33
C LEU A 100 2.55 -22.34 1.60
N THR A 101 2.81 -22.89 2.77
CA THR A 101 2.44 -22.25 4.05
C THR A 101 3.22 -20.95 4.24
N LEU A 102 4.52 -20.94 3.94
CA LEU A 102 5.36 -19.75 4.03
C LEU A 102 4.93 -18.65 3.04
N SER A 103 4.39 -19.03 1.87
CA SER A 103 3.88 -18.05 0.91
C SER A 103 2.75 -17.18 1.46
N LEU A 104 1.93 -17.70 2.38
CA LEU A 104 0.88 -16.91 3.04
C LEU A 104 1.47 -15.76 3.86
N PHE A 105 2.57 -16.01 4.55
CA PHE A 105 3.31 -14.96 5.25
C PHE A 105 3.81 -13.91 4.27
N PHE A 106 4.44 -14.32 3.17
CA PHE A 106 4.96 -13.37 2.17
C PHE A 106 3.84 -12.59 1.47
N VAL A 107 2.70 -13.20 1.17
CA VAL A 107 1.53 -12.50 0.60
C VAL A 107 1.09 -11.39 1.54
N MET A 108 0.86 -11.69 2.82
CA MET A 108 0.43 -10.70 3.80
C MET A 108 1.49 -9.61 4.02
N TYR A 109 2.76 -10.00 4.06
CA TYR A 109 3.87 -9.08 4.23
C TYR A 109 4.02 -8.11 3.05
N VAL A 110 3.97 -8.60 1.80
CA VAL A 110 4.06 -7.76 0.60
C VAL A 110 2.85 -6.82 0.50
N MET A 111 1.65 -7.32 0.82
CA MET A 111 0.45 -6.48 0.85
C MET A 111 0.56 -5.35 1.87
N LEU A 112 1.01 -5.65 3.09
CA LEU A 112 1.11 -4.66 4.16
C LEU A 112 2.29 -3.70 3.95
N SER A 113 3.44 -4.20 3.50
CA SER A 113 4.59 -3.33 3.17
C SER A 113 4.27 -2.36 2.05
N GLY A 114 3.56 -2.79 0.99
CA GLY A 114 3.09 -1.91 -0.07
C GLY A 114 2.09 -0.85 0.41
N PHE A 115 1.23 -1.19 1.36
CA PHE A 115 0.34 -0.23 2.00
C PHE A 115 1.13 0.80 2.82
N ILE A 116 2.15 0.37 3.56
CA ILE A 116 2.99 1.26 4.38
C ILE A 116 3.80 2.23 3.50
N LEU A 117 4.30 1.79 2.36
CA LEU A 117 5.06 2.62 1.41
C LEU A 117 4.25 3.79 0.82
N LYS A 118 2.96 3.85 1.02
CA LYS A 118 2.11 5.00 0.69
C LYS A 118 2.51 6.26 1.48
N GLY A 119 2.99 6.13 2.72
CA GLY A 119 3.54 7.18 3.56
C GLY A 119 2.52 8.12 4.18
N ASP A 120 1.21 7.91 4.02
CA ASP A 120 0.15 8.72 4.64
C ASP A 120 -0.10 8.33 6.12
N GLY A 121 -1.02 9.01 6.79
CA GLY A 121 -1.30 8.79 8.21
C GLY A 121 -1.65 7.35 8.56
N ASP A 122 -2.50 6.71 7.75
CA ASP A 122 -2.91 5.31 7.95
C ASP A 122 -1.71 4.36 7.83
N SER A 123 -0.84 4.63 6.86
CA SER A 123 0.33 3.79 6.61
C SER A 123 1.43 3.98 7.67
N LEU A 124 1.60 5.18 8.20
CA LEU A 124 2.50 5.42 9.33
C LEU A 124 2.05 4.68 10.58
N GLN A 125 0.74 4.70 10.86
CA GLN A 125 0.19 3.93 11.97
C GLN A 125 0.36 2.42 11.76
N ALA A 126 0.10 1.91 10.54
CA ALA A 126 0.31 0.50 10.22
C ALA A 126 1.78 0.09 10.36
N HIS A 127 2.72 0.97 9.98
CA HIS A 127 4.16 0.76 10.20
C HIS A 127 4.50 0.62 11.68
N HIS A 128 3.99 1.53 12.52
CA HIS A 128 4.20 1.48 13.96
C HIS A 128 3.63 0.20 14.60
N LEU A 129 2.41 -0.18 14.21
CA LEU A 129 1.79 -1.41 14.70
C LEU A 129 2.55 -2.67 14.26
N LEU A 130 2.98 -2.74 12.99
CA LEU A 130 3.79 -3.86 12.49
C LEU A 130 5.13 -3.94 13.22
N SER A 131 5.80 -2.82 13.43
CA SER A 131 7.05 -2.73 14.19
C SER A 131 6.88 -3.21 15.63
N SER A 132 5.78 -2.81 16.29
CA SER A 132 5.47 -3.25 17.65
C SER A 132 5.20 -4.75 17.73
N LEU A 133 4.46 -5.30 16.75
CA LEU A 133 4.18 -6.74 16.69
C LEU A 133 5.46 -7.55 16.51
N VAL A 134 6.27 -7.21 15.51
CA VAL A 134 7.51 -7.95 15.23
C VAL A 134 8.54 -7.74 16.34
N GLY A 135 8.71 -6.49 16.80
CA GLY A 135 9.67 -6.14 17.86
C GLY A 135 9.34 -6.77 19.23
N SER A 136 8.08 -7.13 19.47
CA SER A 136 7.66 -7.78 20.73
C SER A 136 8.17 -9.20 20.90
N LEU A 137 8.63 -9.86 19.83
CA LEU A 137 9.12 -11.26 19.90
C LEU A 137 10.41 -11.33 20.71
N PRO A 138 10.49 -12.18 21.75
CA PRO A 138 11.67 -12.28 22.59
C PRO A 138 12.87 -12.79 21.75
N TRP A 139 14.07 -12.30 22.09
CA TRP A 139 15.39 -12.57 21.52
C TRP A 139 15.58 -12.20 20.05
N ILE A 140 14.60 -12.39 19.18
CA ILE A 140 14.72 -12.18 17.73
C ILE A 140 13.96 -10.95 17.24
N GLY A 141 13.08 -10.37 18.04
CA GLY A 141 12.15 -9.31 17.61
C GLY A 141 12.87 -8.09 17.03
N ASN A 142 13.88 -7.56 17.73
CA ASN A 142 14.65 -6.42 17.25
C ASN A 142 15.40 -6.72 15.94
N MET A 143 15.97 -7.91 15.81
CA MET A 143 16.66 -8.34 14.58
C MET A 143 15.66 -8.42 13.41
N LEU A 144 14.50 -9.05 13.63
CA LEU A 144 13.46 -9.15 12.61
C LEU A 144 12.88 -7.80 12.23
N GLN A 145 12.65 -6.92 13.21
CA GLN A 145 12.18 -5.56 12.95
C GLN A 145 13.17 -4.80 12.07
N GLN A 146 14.44 -4.78 12.42
CA GLN A 146 15.46 -4.07 11.64
C GLN A 146 15.63 -4.65 10.23
N THR A 147 15.54 -5.98 10.08
CA THR A 147 15.76 -6.65 8.77
C THR A 147 14.55 -6.66 7.86
N LEU A 148 13.33 -6.68 8.41
CA LEU A 148 12.10 -6.76 7.62
C LEU A 148 11.41 -5.40 7.46
N ILE A 149 11.46 -4.54 8.49
CA ILE A 149 10.67 -3.32 8.54
C ILE A 149 11.56 -2.07 8.46
N GLY A 150 12.72 -2.12 9.13
CA GLY A 150 13.60 -0.97 9.29
C GLY A 150 13.29 -0.15 10.55
N ALA A 151 14.08 0.88 10.76
CA ALA A 151 13.88 1.83 11.86
C ALA A 151 12.67 2.74 11.58
N GLU A 152 12.09 3.28 12.64
CA GLU A 152 10.97 4.22 12.52
C GLU A 152 11.38 5.46 11.71
N GLY A 153 10.53 5.84 10.75
CA GLY A 153 10.83 6.93 9.82
C GLY A 153 11.77 6.58 8.66
N ASN A 154 12.35 5.38 8.64
CA ASN A 154 13.20 4.92 7.54
C ASN A 154 12.52 3.81 6.74
N PHE A 155 12.05 4.16 5.55
CA PHE A 155 11.32 3.23 4.66
C PHE A 155 12.25 2.43 3.72
N GLN A 156 13.57 2.65 3.75
CA GLN A 156 14.51 2.02 2.82
C GLN A 156 14.47 0.49 2.88
N VAL A 157 14.50 -0.07 4.09
CA VAL A 157 14.45 -1.54 4.27
C VAL A 157 13.12 -2.08 3.75
N LEU A 158 12.02 -1.47 4.17
CA LEU A 158 10.68 -1.89 3.76
C LEU A 158 10.48 -1.80 2.24
N TYR A 159 11.03 -0.77 1.61
CA TYR A 159 11.02 -0.62 0.15
C TYR A 159 11.78 -1.73 -0.55
N ILE A 160 13.01 -2.05 -0.11
CA ILE A 160 13.81 -3.13 -0.70
C ILE A 160 13.11 -4.48 -0.51
N GLN A 161 12.55 -4.72 0.66
CA GLN A 161 11.79 -5.94 0.93
C GLN A 161 10.55 -6.04 0.03
N HIS A 162 9.76 -4.98 -0.07
CA HIS A 162 8.56 -4.95 -0.91
C HIS A 162 8.88 -5.05 -2.40
N ALA A 163 9.79 -4.21 -2.92
CA ALA A 163 10.05 -4.12 -4.35
C ALA A 163 10.89 -5.28 -4.89
N ALA A 164 11.74 -5.90 -4.05
CA ALA A 164 12.68 -6.92 -4.47
C ALA A 164 12.60 -8.21 -3.63
N THR A 165 13.12 -8.24 -2.41
CA THR A 165 13.43 -9.49 -1.70
C THR A 165 12.18 -10.34 -1.48
N ALA A 166 11.18 -9.84 -0.75
CA ALA A 166 9.98 -10.60 -0.42
C ALA A 166 9.13 -10.90 -1.66
N THR A 167 9.05 -9.95 -2.59
CA THR A 167 8.32 -10.11 -3.85
C THR A 167 8.97 -11.15 -4.74
N VAL A 168 10.31 -11.18 -4.86
CA VAL A 168 11.01 -12.21 -5.66
C VAL A 168 10.84 -13.59 -5.02
N ILE A 169 10.98 -13.72 -3.69
CA ILE A 169 10.75 -14.97 -2.99
C ILE A 169 9.33 -15.47 -3.23
N LEU A 170 8.33 -14.61 -3.04
CA LEU A 170 6.93 -14.93 -3.28
C LEU A 170 6.69 -15.36 -4.72
N PHE A 171 7.25 -14.62 -5.69
CA PHE A 171 7.13 -14.91 -7.11
C PHE A 171 7.72 -16.29 -7.46
N VAL A 172 8.91 -16.62 -6.94
CA VAL A 172 9.56 -17.93 -7.14
C VAL A 172 8.68 -19.06 -6.59
N ILE A 173 8.12 -18.91 -5.39
CA ILE A 173 7.22 -19.90 -4.79
C ILE A 173 5.96 -20.09 -5.64
N ILE A 174 5.34 -18.98 -6.09
CA ILE A 174 4.14 -19.02 -6.94
C ILE A 174 4.45 -19.69 -8.28
N MET A 175 5.53 -19.32 -8.94
CA MET A 175 5.92 -19.88 -10.23
C MET A 175 6.26 -21.38 -10.13
N GLU A 176 6.88 -21.81 -9.01
CA GLU A 176 7.12 -23.24 -8.76
C GLU A 176 5.81 -24.00 -8.52
N HIS A 177 4.88 -23.42 -7.74
CA HIS A 177 3.57 -24.00 -7.48
C HIS A 177 2.71 -24.04 -8.73
N ALA A 178 2.70 -22.96 -9.50
CA ALA A 178 1.94 -22.80 -10.73
C ALA A 178 2.65 -23.40 -11.98
N ARG A 179 3.69 -24.20 -11.82
CA ARG A 179 4.52 -24.72 -12.92
C ARG A 179 3.73 -25.47 -14.00
N SER A 180 2.62 -26.09 -13.61
CA SER A 180 1.67 -26.73 -14.52
C SER A 180 0.57 -25.82 -15.03
N LEU A 181 0.41 -24.61 -14.46
CA LEU A 181 -0.61 -23.64 -14.81
C LEU A 181 -0.06 -22.72 -15.91
N LYS A 182 -0.41 -22.98 -17.15
CA LYS A 182 -0.15 -22.04 -18.25
C LYS A 182 -1.26 -21.00 -18.25
N VAL A 183 -0.96 -19.81 -17.73
CA VAL A 183 -1.87 -18.66 -17.88
C VAL A 183 -2.01 -18.35 -19.36
N SER A 184 -3.23 -18.50 -19.89
CA SER A 184 -3.48 -18.19 -21.29
C SER A 184 -3.40 -16.68 -21.54
N LEU A 185 -3.00 -16.29 -22.74
CA LEU A 185 -3.00 -14.87 -23.14
C LEU A 185 -4.40 -14.26 -22.98
N GLN A 186 -5.45 -15.02 -23.27
CA GLN A 186 -6.83 -14.58 -23.08
C GLN A 186 -7.12 -14.28 -21.60
N THR A 187 -6.71 -15.16 -20.65
CA THR A 187 -6.87 -14.92 -19.22
C THR A 187 -6.11 -13.68 -18.77
N LEU A 188 -4.88 -13.50 -19.25
CA LEU A 188 -4.08 -12.32 -18.93
C LEU A 188 -4.73 -11.03 -19.43
N LEU A 189 -5.17 -11.00 -20.69
CA LEU A 189 -5.79 -9.82 -21.31
C LEU A 189 -7.15 -9.49 -20.69
N THR A 190 -7.99 -10.50 -20.41
CA THR A 190 -9.28 -10.26 -19.74
C THR A 190 -9.10 -9.77 -18.32
N THR A 191 -8.17 -10.34 -17.56
CA THR A 191 -7.84 -9.87 -16.21
C THR A 191 -7.30 -8.45 -16.24
N ALA A 192 -6.38 -8.14 -17.15
CA ALA A 192 -5.85 -6.81 -17.33
C ALA A 192 -6.95 -5.79 -17.69
N GLY A 193 -7.84 -6.14 -18.63
CA GLY A 193 -8.97 -5.31 -19.03
C GLY A 193 -9.89 -4.98 -17.83
N ILE A 194 -10.23 -5.97 -17.02
CA ILE A 194 -11.06 -5.79 -15.82
C ILE A 194 -10.34 -4.88 -14.80
N ILE A 195 -9.05 -5.13 -14.53
CA ILE A 195 -8.25 -4.32 -13.58
C ILE A 195 -8.14 -2.87 -14.08
N ILE A 196 -7.87 -2.66 -15.35
CA ILE A 196 -7.76 -1.31 -15.96
C ILE A 196 -9.11 -0.60 -15.86
N LEU A 197 -10.22 -1.27 -16.22
CA LEU A 197 -11.56 -0.69 -16.09
C LEU A 197 -11.84 -0.27 -14.64
N PHE A 198 -11.55 -1.15 -13.68
CA PHE A 198 -11.74 -0.87 -12.26
C PHE A 198 -10.85 0.30 -11.80
N SER A 199 -9.64 0.38 -12.32
CA SER A 199 -8.67 1.45 -12.03
C SER A 199 -9.09 2.82 -12.59
N PHE A 200 -9.90 2.84 -13.63
CA PHE A 200 -10.54 4.08 -14.14
C PHE A 200 -11.75 4.49 -13.30
N LEU A 201 -12.48 3.53 -12.72
CA LEU A 201 -13.68 3.80 -11.94
C LEU A 201 -13.37 4.14 -10.48
N PHE A 202 -12.31 3.58 -9.91
CA PHE A 202 -11.99 3.69 -8.49
C PHE A 202 -10.52 4.01 -8.29
N ARG A 203 -10.25 5.11 -7.60
CA ARG A 203 -8.87 5.48 -7.22
C ARG A 203 -8.35 4.60 -6.08
N ALA A 204 -7.08 4.31 -6.10
CA ALA A 204 -6.39 3.76 -4.95
C ALA A 204 -6.37 4.81 -3.81
N PRO A 205 -6.74 4.44 -2.59
CA PRO A 205 -6.86 5.40 -1.50
C PRO A 205 -5.52 6.06 -1.15
N ILE A 206 -5.58 7.34 -0.85
CA ILE A 206 -4.52 8.12 -0.24
C ILE A 206 -5.18 9.10 0.73
N ASN A 207 -4.70 9.12 1.97
CA ASN A 207 -5.28 9.91 3.04
C ASN A 207 -4.32 11.02 3.49
N GLY A 208 -4.81 11.96 4.30
CA GLY A 208 -3.97 12.99 4.89
C GLY A 208 -2.99 12.41 5.92
N LEU A 209 -1.93 13.16 6.22
CA LEU A 209 -0.95 12.74 7.22
C LEU A 209 -1.48 12.73 8.65
N ASN A 210 -2.58 13.44 8.93
CA ASN A 210 -3.12 13.63 10.28
C ASN A 210 -4.65 13.56 10.27
N ASP A 211 -5.20 12.58 9.61
CA ASP A 211 -6.62 12.32 9.72
C ASP A 211 -6.98 11.87 11.14
N ALA A 212 -8.13 12.35 11.64
CA ALA A 212 -8.58 12.01 12.99
C ALA A 212 -8.91 10.51 13.11
N VAL A 213 -9.18 9.85 12.00
CA VAL A 213 -9.49 8.43 11.94
C VAL A 213 -8.47 7.76 11.01
N MET A 214 -7.60 6.94 11.58
CA MET A 214 -6.59 6.21 10.83
C MET A 214 -6.94 4.73 10.83
N LYS A 215 -7.28 4.20 9.66
CA LYS A 215 -7.63 2.78 9.48
C LYS A 215 -6.70 2.13 8.46
N GLY A 216 -6.14 1.01 8.84
CA GLY A 216 -5.38 0.17 7.94
C GLY A 216 -6.26 -0.42 6.82
N PRO A 217 -5.66 -1.16 5.87
CA PRO A 217 -6.42 -1.81 4.82
C PRO A 217 -7.37 -2.87 5.40
N TRP A 218 -8.43 -3.20 4.67
CA TRP A 218 -9.50 -4.09 5.14
C TRP A 218 -9.01 -5.42 5.72
N TYR A 219 -7.92 -5.95 5.19
CA TYR A 219 -7.30 -7.20 5.67
C TYR A 219 -6.45 -7.00 6.94
N PHE A 220 -6.28 -5.77 7.44
CA PHE A 220 -5.51 -5.42 8.63
C PHE A 220 -6.35 -4.77 9.73
N VAL A 221 -7.50 -4.18 9.41
CA VAL A 221 -8.36 -3.48 10.39
C VAL A 221 -8.82 -4.39 11.52
N GLY A 222 -9.11 -5.68 11.22
CA GLY A 222 -9.45 -6.66 12.27
C GLY A 222 -8.32 -6.86 13.28
N LEU A 223 -7.06 -6.81 12.81
CA LEU A 223 -5.89 -6.88 13.69
C LEU A 223 -5.70 -5.59 14.50
N GLN A 224 -5.99 -4.42 13.92
CA GLN A 224 -6.01 -3.15 14.67
C GLN A 224 -7.06 -3.19 15.78
N GLU A 225 -8.26 -3.71 15.51
CA GLU A 225 -9.31 -3.87 16.51
C GLU A 225 -8.85 -4.83 17.62
N LEU A 226 -8.22 -5.94 17.26
CA LEU A 226 -7.69 -6.91 18.25
C LEU A 226 -6.59 -6.29 19.13
N LEU A 227 -5.69 -5.49 18.53
CA LEU A 227 -4.64 -4.77 19.25
C LEU A 227 -5.19 -3.70 20.22
N HIS A 228 -6.37 -3.17 19.94
CA HIS A 228 -7.06 -2.29 20.87
C HIS A 228 -7.57 -3.02 22.13
N TRP A 229 -7.93 -4.29 21.99
CA TRP A 229 -8.43 -5.12 23.10
C TRP A 229 -7.29 -5.81 23.86
N VAL A 230 -6.19 -6.14 23.17
CA VAL A 230 -5.02 -6.83 23.74
C VAL A 230 -3.86 -5.85 23.77
N THR A 231 -3.56 -5.32 24.93
CA THR A 231 -2.56 -4.26 25.12
C THR A 231 -1.11 -4.71 24.89
N ASN A 232 -0.83 -6.00 25.11
CA ASN A 232 0.51 -6.54 24.88
C ASN A 232 0.60 -7.22 23.50
N PRO A 233 1.33 -6.61 22.54
CA PRO A 233 1.45 -7.13 21.17
C PRO A 233 2.08 -8.53 21.10
N LEU A 234 2.87 -8.93 22.08
CA LEU A 234 3.51 -10.25 22.14
C LEU A 234 2.50 -11.40 22.03
N TYR A 235 1.35 -11.30 22.72
CA TYR A 235 0.34 -12.36 22.67
C TYR A 235 -0.22 -12.54 21.26
N ILE A 236 -0.42 -11.44 20.56
CA ILE A 236 -0.91 -11.47 19.18
C ILE A 236 0.14 -12.04 18.24
N SER A 237 1.41 -11.63 18.40
CA SER A 237 2.52 -12.13 17.59
C SER A 237 2.71 -13.64 17.77
N ILE A 238 2.65 -14.14 19.00
CA ILE A 238 2.69 -15.58 19.30
C ILE A 238 1.47 -16.29 18.69
N ALA A 239 0.27 -15.72 18.82
CA ALA A 239 -0.94 -16.31 18.25
C ALA A 239 -0.85 -16.43 16.72
N LEU A 240 -0.37 -15.40 16.02
CA LEU A 240 -0.15 -15.44 14.57
C LEU A 240 0.86 -16.51 14.16
N LEU A 241 1.95 -16.65 14.92
CA LEU A 241 2.96 -17.69 14.69
C LEU A 241 2.37 -19.09 14.90
N ILE A 242 1.59 -19.29 15.97
CA ILE A 242 0.90 -20.55 16.23
C ILE A 242 -0.06 -20.89 15.09
N LEU A 243 -0.84 -19.92 14.58
CA LEU A 243 -1.75 -20.13 13.47
C LEU A 243 -1.00 -20.60 12.20
N LEU A 244 0.16 -19.99 11.90
CA LEU A 244 0.99 -20.41 10.78
C LEU A 244 1.52 -21.84 10.95
N ILE A 245 1.96 -22.19 12.16
CA ILE A 245 2.40 -23.54 12.50
C ILE A 245 1.24 -24.55 12.38
N LEU A 246 0.06 -24.20 12.83
CA LEU A 246 -1.14 -25.06 12.73
C LEU A 246 -1.51 -25.35 11.28
N ILE A 247 -1.44 -24.34 10.39
CA ILE A 247 -1.67 -24.54 8.94
C ILE A 247 -0.63 -25.51 8.38
N TYR A 248 0.65 -25.36 8.77
CA TYR A 248 1.70 -26.24 8.34
C TYR A 248 1.48 -27.69 8.79
N LEU A 249 0.95 -27.91 9.99
CA LEU A 249 0.74 -29.23 10.57
C LEU A 249 -0.45 -30.00 9.97
N ILE A 250 -1.42 -29.33 9.32
CA ILE A 250 -2.67 -29.95 8.83
C ILE A 250 -2.45 -31.27 8.09
N PRO A 251 -1.55 -31.40 7.09
CA PRO A 251 -1.40 -32.64 6.31
C PRO A 251 -0.77 -33.81 7.07
N TRP A 252 -0.11 -33.51 8.20
CA TRP A 252 0.67 -34.50 8.99
C TRP A 252 -0.11 -35.07 10.16
N LEU A 253 -1.29 -34.52 10.43
CA LEU A 253 -2.13 -34.93 11.54
C LEU A 253 -3.11 -36.03 11.12
N LYS A 254 -3.54 -36.82 12.09
CA LYS A 254 -4.64 -37.76 11.87
C LYS A 254 -5.88 -37.01 11.38
N PRO A 255 -6.73 -37.63 10.54
CA PRO A 255 -7.89 -36.96 9.93
C PRO A 255 -8.84 -36.27 10.93
N VAL A 256 -8.99 -36.82 12.13
CA VAL A 256 -9.83 -36.22 13.18
C VAL A 256 -9.26 -34.89 13.63
N TYR A 257 -7.96 -34.81 13.94
CA TYR A 257 -7.30 -33.57 14.37
C TYR A 257 -7.20 -32.53 13.23
N SER A 258 -6.90 -33.00 12.02
CA SER A 258 -6.90 -32.13 10.85
C SER A 258 -8.26 -31.45 10.62
N LYS A 259 -9.36 -32.20 10.77
CA LYS A 259 -10.73 -31.67 10.65
C LYS A 259 -11.03 -30.65 11.76
N SER A 260 -10.62 -30.94 13.01
CA SER A 260 -10.80 -30.03 14.14
C SER A 260 -10.03 -28.71 13.96
N ILE A 261 -8.79 -28.78 13.47
CA ILE A 261 -8.00 -27.56 13.18
C ILE A 261 -8.63 -26.76 12.05
N LYS A 262 -9.10 -27.39 10.98
CA LYS A 262 -9.82 -26.69 9.91
C LYS A 262 -11.07 -25.99 10.41
N LEU A 263 -11.86 -26.65 11.27
CA LEU A 263 -13.03 -26.03 11.91
C LEU A 263 -12.62 -24.84 12.79
N PHE A 264 -11.53 -24.97 13.55
CA PHE A 264 -10.97 -23.88 14.33
C PHE A 264 -10.59 -22.68 13.45
N PHE A 265 -9.97 -22.90 12.27
CA PHE A 265 -9.69 -21.81 11.31
C PHE A 265 -10.96 -21.15 10.79
N VAL A 266 -12.03 -21.90 10.54
CA VAL A 266 -13.32 -21.30 10.13
C VAL A 266 -13.85 -20.38 11.22
N VAL A 267 -13.78 -20.80 12.50
CA VAL A 267 -14.19 -19.96 13.64
C VAL A 267 -13.31 -18.71 13.73
N ILE A 268 -11.99 -18.84 13.59
CA ILE A 268 -11.08 -17.68 13.59
C ILE A 268 -11.41 -16.71 12.46
N ILE A 269 -11.66 -17.19 11.24
CA ILE A 269 -12.04 -16.34 10.11
C ILE A 269 -13.35 -15.60 10.42
N MET A 270 -14.35 -16.26 11.01
CA MET A 270 -15.59 -15.61 11.42
C MET A 270 -15.34 -14.52 12.47
N VAL A 271 -14.56 -14.83 13.51
CA VAL A 271 -14.22 -13.85 14.57
C VAL A 271 -13.45 -12.68 13.96
N TYR A 272 -12.46 -12.94 13.10
CA TYR A 272 -11.69 -11.91 12.43
C TYR A 272 -12.56 -11.02 11.54
N THR A 273 -13.52 -11.61 10.84
CA THR A 273 -14.50 -10.85 10.03
C THR A 273 -15.35 -9.93 10.92
N LEU A 274 -15.81 -10.42 12.08
CA LEU A 274 -16.55 -9.59 13.03
C LEU A 274 -15.70 -8.45 13.60
N LEU A 275 -14.42 -8.71 13.92
CA LEU A 275 -13.48 -7.68 14.34
C LEU A 275 -13.25 -6.65 13.22
N THR A 276 -13.13 -7.10 11.97
CA THR A 276 -12.99 -6.21 10.81
C THR A 276 -14.23 -5.33 10.64
N ILE A 277 -15.42 -5.91 10.73
CA ILE A 277 -16.70 -5.16 10.68
C ILE A 277 -16.76 -4.14 11.83
N SER A 278 -16.40 -4.56 13.05
CA SER A 278 -16.34 -3.64 14.21
C SER A 278 -15.38 -2.47 13.95
N GLY A 279 -14.15 -2.76 13.54
CA GLY A 279 -13.13 -1.75 13.27
C GLY A 279 -13.51 -0.79 12.13
N VAL A 280 -14.17 -1.31 11.09
CA VAL A 280 -14.60 -0.50 9.94
C VAL A 280 -15.78 0.39 10.29
N PHE A 281 -16.84 -0.19 10.85
CA PHE A 281 -18.14 0.47 10.98
C PHE A 281 -18.40 1.07 12.35
N LEU A 282 -17.76 0.56 13.42
CA LEU A 282 -18.06 0.97 14.78
C LEU A 282 -16.92 1.74 15.47
N ARG A 283 -15.88 2.14 14.72
CA ARG A 283 -14.77 2.93 15.23
C ARG A 283 -14.63 4.26 14.50
N GLY A 284 -14.54 5.34 15.29
CA GLY A 284 -14.35 6.71 14.84
C GLY A 284 -13.01 7.31 15.26
N PRO A 285 -12.94 8.64 15.43
CA PRO A 285 -11.74 9.34 15.86
C PRO A 285 -11.16 8.77 17.14
N MET A 286 -9.83 8.67 17.21
CA MET A 286 -9.09 8.09 18.35
C MET A 286 -9.53 6.66 18.70
N TRP A 287 -10.05 5.92 17.72
CA TRP A 287 -10.58 4.55 17.87
C TRP A 287 -11.75 4.42 18.84
N GLN A 288 -12.46 5.53 19.15
CA GLN A 288 -13.63 5.52 20.01
C GLN A 288 -14.81 4.80 19.34
N ARG A 289 -15.65 4.16 20.15
CA ARG A 289 -16.83 3.50 19.62
C ARG A 289 -17.84 4.52 19.10
N GLN A 290 -18.33 4.29 17.90
CA GLN A 290 -19.40 5.05 17.26
C GLN A 290 -20.47 4.10 16.76
N TRP A 291 -21.72 4.55 16.86
CA TRP A 291 -22.85 3.78 16.35
C TRP A 291 -23.40 4.44 15.09
N PRO A 292 -23.98 3.66 14.13
CA PRO A 292 -24.54 4.23 12.90
C PRO A 292 -25.65 5.26 13.09
N TRP A 293 -26.24 5.34 14.26
CA TRP A 293 -27.29 6.28 14.64
C TRP A 293 -26.79 7.50 15.43
N ASP A 294 -25.51 7.61 15.69
CA ASP A 294 -24.92 8.78 16.35
C ASP A 294 -24.91 9.97 15.37
N GLU A 295 -25.27 11.18 15.84
CA GLU A 295 -25.36 12.40 15.01
C GLU A 295 -24.05 12.72 14.27
N ASN A 296 -22.91 12.38 14.87
CA ASN A 296 -21.57 12.60 14.30
C ASN A 296 -20.98 11.34 13.63
N TYR A 297 -21.82 10.34 13.35
CA TYR A 297 -21.35 9.13 12.69
C TYR A 297 -20.81 9.45 11.29
N ARG A 298 -19.56 9.10 11.06
CA ARG A 298 -18.92 9.21 9.75
C ARG A 298 -18.32 7.86 9.37
N LEU A 299 -18.87 7.27 8.33
CA LEU A 299 -18.26 6.11 7.71
C LEU A 299 -17.03 6.56 6.94
N GLN A 300 -15.85 6.13 7.38
CA GLN A 300 -14.65 6.27 6.58
C GLN A 300 -14.62 5.12 5.56
N PRO A 301 -14.75 5.39 4.27
CA PRO A 301 -14.79 4.33 3.29
C PRO A 301 -13.44 3.61 3.23
N LEU A 302 -13.45 2.29 3.39
CA LEU A 302 -12.29 1.41 3.13
C LEU A 302 -11.88 1.41 1.66
N LEU A 303 -12.85 1.67 0.82
CA LEU A 303 -12.73 1.92 -0.59
C LEU A 303 -13.10 3.39 -0.76
N HIS A 304 -12.17 4.22 -1.21
CA HIS A 304 -12.51 5.53 -1.69
C HIS A 304 -13.03 5.40 -3.14
N PRO A 305 -14.34 5.27 -3.36
CA PRO A 305 -14.89 5.23 -4.69
C PRO A 305 -14.92 6.63 -5.27
N GLU A 306 -13.78 7.29 -5.34
CA GLU A 306 -13.67 8.52 -6.11
C GLU A 306 -13.63 8.10 -7.57
N LYS A 307 -14.72 8.38 -8.27
CA LYS A 307 -14.78 8.25 -9.72
C LYS A 307 -13.72 9.17 -10.32
N ILE A 308 -12.75 8.62 -10.99
CA ILE A 308 -11.73 9.41 -11.73
C ILE A 308 -12.41 10.29 -12.80
N ILE A 309 -13.56 9.87 -13.31
CA ILE A 309 -14.29 10.53 -14.42
C ILE A 309 -15.34 11.51 -13.92
N PHE A 310 -15.86 11.35 -12.71
CA PHE A 310 -16.91 12.21 -12.16
C PHE A 310 -16.54 12.58 -10.73
N SER A 311 -16.29 13.87 -10.51
CA SER A 311 -15.99 14.42 -9.20
C SER A 311 -17.04 14.00 -8.16
N SER A 312 -16.60 13.49 -7.00
CA SER A 312 -17.44 13.44 -5.81
C SER A 312 -17.80 14.88 -5.37
N ALA A 313 -18.87 15.05 -4.64
CA ALA A 313 -19.34 16.38 -4.22
C ALA A 313 -18.25 17.21 -3.49
N ASP A 314 -17.32 16.55 -2.81
CA ASP A 314 -16.22 17.21 -2.09
C ASP A 314 -15.05 17.59 -3.02
N THR A 315 -14.77 16.81 -4.08
CA THR A 315 -13.75 17.13 -5.10
C THR A 315 -14.32 17.95 -6.25
N ALA A 316 -15.66 18.02 -6.42
CA ALA A 316 -16.31 18.88 -7.40
C ALA A 316 -16.04 20.38 -7.16
N GLN A 317 -15.55 20.74 -5.98
CA GLN A 317 -15.18 22.12 -5.62
C GLN A 317 -13.69 22.42 -5.83
N LEU A 318 -12.85 21.40 -6.08
CA LEU A 318 -11.44 21.63 -6.29
C LEU A 318 -11.14 21.95 -7.75
N PRO A 319 -10.37 23.00 -8.03
CA PRO A 319 -9.88 23.27 -9.37
C PRO A 319 -9.06 22.09 -9.89
N VAL A 320 -9.10 21.87 -11.19
CA VAL A 320 -8.34 20.83 -11.85
C VAL A 320 -7.22 21.47 -12.66
N VAL A 321 -5.99 21.13 -12.34
CA VAL A 321 -4.79 21.56 -13.09
C VAL A 321 -4.19 20.32 -13.74
N GLN A 322 -4.08 20.32 -15.07
CA GLN A 322 -3.58 19.18 -15.87
C GLN A 322 -4.27 17.84 -15.54
N GLY A 323 -5.56 17.87 -15.26
CA GLY A 323 -6.34 16.66 -14.95
C GLY A 323 -6.26 16.19 -13.48
N HIS A 324 -5.62 16.97 -12.59
CA HIS A 324 -5.49 16.69 -11.16
C HIS A 324 -6.20 17.72 -10.31
N ALA A 325 -6.85 17.28 -9.21
CA ALA A 325 -7.42 18.18 -8.23
C ALA A 325 -6.32 18.96 -7.51
N GLU A 326 -6.42 20.28 -7.51
CA GLU A 326 -5.43 21.21 -6.95
C GLU A 326 -6.14 22.25 -6.06
N GLY A 327 -6.40 21.88 -4.81
CA GLY A 327 -7.12 22.70 -3.83
C GLY A 327 -6.44 24.04 -3.50
N CYS A 328 -5.12 24.10 -3.64
CA CYS A 328 -4.34 25.31 -3.36
C CYS A 328 -4.82 26.50 -4.23
N VAL A 329 -5.11 26.24 -5.50
CA VAL A 329 -5.59 27.29 -6.44
C VAL A 329 -6.97 27.82 -6.06
N SER A 330 -7.77 27.10 -5.28
CA SER A 330 -9.08 27.60 -4.79
C SER A 330 -8.95 28.81 -3.88
N CYS A 331 -7.93 28.78 -3.01
CA CYS A 331 -7.67 29.86 -2.06
C CYS A 331 -6.69 30.91 -2.62
N HIS A 332 -5.76 30.47 -3.47
CA HIS A 332 -4.67 31.29 -4.02
C HIS A 332 -4.88 31.63 -5.51
N LYS A 333 -6.09 32.10 -5.85
CA LYS A 333 -6.41 32.53 -7.20
C LYS A 333 -5.66 33.81 -7.59
N GLY A 334 -5.21 33.88 -8.85
CA GLY A 334 -4.65 35.10 -9.44
C GLY A 334 -3.31 35.51 -8.84
N MET A 335 -2.53 34.59 -8.32
CA MET A 335 -1.14 34.90 -7.90
C MET A 335 -0.31 35.38 -9.07
N ILE A 336 0.42 36.47 -8.87
CA ILE A 336 1.30 37.10 -9.84
C ILE A 336 2.78 36.83 -9.49
N GLY A 337 3.67 37.07 -10.45
CA GLY A 337 5.13 36.94 -10.24
C GLY A 337 5.71 35.62 -10.74
N PHE A 338 4.91 34.77 -11.39
CA PHE A 338 5.38 33.55 -12.01
C PHE A 338 5.69 33.78 -13.50
N SER A 339 6.73 33.11 -14.01
CA SER A 339 6.95 33.01 -15.46
C SER A 339 5.86 32.14 -16.11
N ASP A 340 5.65 32.27 -17.40
CA ASP A 340 4.60 31.52 -18.10
C ASP A 340 4.71 30.01 -17.92
N ALA A 341 5.93 29.47 -17.85
CA ALA A 341 6.19 28.05 -17.63
C ALA A 341 5.91 27.57 -16.19
N HIS A 342 5.77 28.48 -15.22
CA HIS A 342 5.61 28.17 -13.80
C HIS A 342 4.31 28.71 -13.21
N LYS A 343 3.35 29.09 -14.05
CA LYS A 343 2.04 29.56 -13.57
C LYS A 343 1.33 28.42 -12.83
N PRO A 344 0.76 28.70 -11.64
CA PRO A 344 0.02 27.70 -10.86
C PRO A 344 -1.11 27.02 -11.63
N GLU A 345 -1.72 27.75 -12.58
CA GLU A 345 -2.78 27.23 -13.44
C GLU A 345 -2.28 26.15 -14.42
N TYR A 346 -0.99 26.09 -14.69
CA TYR A 346 -0.39 25.13 -15.61
C TYR A 346 0.29 23.95 -14.92
N ILE A 347 0.96 24.18 -13.79
CA ILE A 347 1.77 23.12 -13.14
C ILE A 347 1.26 22.74 -11.73
N GLY A 348 0.30 23.50 -11.15
CA GLY A 348 -0.14 23.37 -9.78
C GLY A 348 0.85 23.99 -8.77
N CYS A 349 0.35 24.34 -7.61
CA CYS A 349 1.16 24.87 -6.50
C CYS A 349 1.92 23.73 -5.80
N PHE A 350 1.26 22.57 -5.66
CA PHE A 350 1.79 21.42 -4.96
C PHE A 350 3.14 20.94 -5.52
N SER A 351 3.31 20.98 -6.83
CA SER A 351 4.54 20.54 -7.51
C SER A 351 5.81 21.24 -6.99
N CYS A 352 5.67 22.48 -6.51
CA CYS A 352 6.78 23.27 -5.96
C CYS A 352 6.74 23.36 -4.43
N GLN A 353 5.57 23.64 -3.88
CA GLN A 353 5.44 23.97 -2.47
C GLN A 353 5.13 22.76 -1.56
N GLY A 354 4.75 21.62 -2.13
CA GLY A 354 4.28 20.49 -1.32
C GLY A 354 2.94 20.80 -0.64
N GLY A 355 2.73 20.32 0.57
CA GLY A 355 1.46 20.43 1.26
C GLY A 355 0.48 19.33 0.85
N ASP A 356 -0.82 19.55 1.06
CA ASP A 356 -1.88 18.63 0.66
C ASP A 356 -2.83 19.33 -0.32
N PRO A 357 -2.75 19.01 -1.64
CA PRO A 357 -3.57 19.66 -2.66
C PRO A 357 -5.01 19.13 -2.70
N LEU A 358 -5.32 18.06 -1.97
CA LEU A 358 -6.61 17.38 -2.03
C LEU A 358 -7.61 17.88 -0.97
N THR A 359 -7.27 18.94 -0.23
CA THR A 359 -8.12 19.50 0.83
C THR A 359 -8.25 21.01 0.71
N LEU A 360 -9.42 21.54 1.11
CA LEU A 360 -9.66 22.97 1.30
C LEU A 360 -9.46 23.42 2.75
N ASP A 361 -9.21 22.50 3.67
CA ASP A 361 -8.88 22.82 5.06
C ASP A 361 -7.50 23.46 5.11
N LYS A 362 -7.44 24.75 5.46
CA LYS A 362 -6.20 25.52 5.53
C LYS A 362 -5.12 24.86 6.40
N SER A 363 -5.49 24.28 7.54
CA SER A 363 -4.54 23.68 8.45
C SER A 363 -3.93 22.40 7.92
N LYS A 364 -4.68 21.64 7.14
CA LYS A 364 -4.24 20.42 6.47
C LYS A 364 -3.45 20.75 5.21
N ALA A 365 -3.97 21.63 4.36
CA ALA A 365 -3.36 22.02 3.09
C ALA A 365 -1.93 22.55 3.26
N HIS A 366 -1.68 23.38 4.28
CA HIS A 366 -0.37 23.97 4.53
C HIS A 366 0.59 23.11 5.36
N ARG A 367 0.18 21.93 5.76
CA ARG A 367 1.05 21.06 6.55
C ARG A 367 2.19 20.52 5.68
N LYS A 368 3.43 20.63 6.18
CA LYS A 368 4.66 20.27 5.45
C LYS A 368 4.84 21.01 4.12
N MET A 369 4.24 22.18 3.99
CA MET A 369 4.45 23.06 2.85
C MET A 369 5.83 23.75 2.95
N PHE A 370 6.53 23.83 1.84
CA PHE A 370 7.74 24.63 1.73
C PHE A 370 7.36 26.09 1.50
N ALA A 371 7.53 26.93 2.50
CA ALA A 371 7.26 28.37 2.37
C ALA A 371 8.12 29.03 1.28
N VAL A 372 9.35 28.55 1.10
CA VAL A 372 10.29 28.96 0.06
C VAL A 372 10.83 27.75 -0.66
N PRO A 373 10.18 27.27 -1.72
CA PRO A 373 10.59 26.07 -2.45
C PRO A 373 11.99 26.14 -3.06
N GLY A 374 12.45 27.35 -3.40
CA GLY A 374 13.78 27.59 -3.94
C GLY A 374 14.89 27.65 -2.90
N ASN A 375 14.60 27.55 -1.62
CA ASN A 375 15.63 27.41 -0.59
C ASN A 375 16.40 26.11 -0.80
N LEU A 376 17.72 26.15 -0.80
CA LEU A 376 18.57 24.99 -1.11
C LEU A 376 18.33 23.80 -0.18
N SER A 377 17.87 24.02 1.05
CA SER A 377 17.45 22.93 1.95
C SER A 377 16.22 22.15 1.48
N ASN A 378 15.39 22.75 0.64
CA ASN A 378 14.13 22.16 0.15
C ASN A 378 14.11 21.98 -1.37
N ALA A 379 15.03 22.63 -2.08
CA ALA A 379 15.00 22.75 -3.54
C ALA A 379 15.12 21.39 -4.23
N SER A 380 15.79 20.41 -3.64
CA SER A 380 15.87 19.04 -4.16
C SER A 380 14.50 18.38 -4.22
N ASP A 381 13.66 18.62 -3.22
CA ASP A 381 12.32 18.02 -3.12
C ASP A 381 11.25 18.81 -3.89
N ALA A 382 11.53 20.08 -4.14
CA ALA A 382 10.68 21.00 -4.89
C ALA A 382 11.06 21.05 -6.38
N CYS A 383 11.76 22.10 -6.80
CA CYS A 383 12.11 22.33 -8.21
C CYS A 383 13.19 21.37 -8.76
N GLY A 384 14.03 20.81 -7.89
CA GLY A 384 15.13 19.91 -8.25
C GLY A 384 14.75 18.45 -8.46
N ASN A 385 13.47 18.11 -8.32
CA ASN A 385 13.00 16.74 -8.51
C ASN A 385 13.20 16.25 -9.97
N ILE A 386 13.15 14.93 -10.16
CA ILE A 386 13.45 14.28 -11.43
C ILE A 386 12.52 14.70 -12.58
N GLY A 387 11.30 15.14 -12.26
CA GLY A 387 10.30 15.56 -13.25
C GLY A 387 10.44 17.01 -13.73
N CYS A 388 11.23 17.86 -13.02
CA CYS A 388 11.34 19.28 -13.31
C CYS A 388 12.76 19.70 -13.69
N HIS A 389 13.63 19.90 -12.71
CA HIS A 389 15.00 20.40 -12.92
C HIS A 389 16.07 19.48 -12.30
N PRO A 390 16.17 18.22 -12.75
CA PRO A 390 17.13 17.27 -12.19
C PRO A 390 18.57 17.76 -12.37
N GLY A 391 19.35 17.67 -11.30
CA GLY A 391 20.78 18.04 -11.31
C GLY A 391 21.07 19.54 -11.25
N ILE A 392 20.11 20.44 -11.45
CA ILE A 392 20.35 21.89 -11.33
C ILE A 392 20.62 22.24 -9.88
N VAL A 393 19.82 21.76 -8.93
CA VAL A 393 19.99 22.04 -7.51
C VAL A 393 21.37 21.60 -7.02
N GLY A 394 21.82 20.41 -7.38
CA GLY A 394 23.16 19.92 -7.01
C GLY A 394 24.31 20.75 -7.61
N ARG A 395 24.11 21.37 -8.77
CA ARG A 395 25.08 22.31 -9.36
C ARG A 395 25.09 23.65 -8.63
N VAL A 396 23.91 24.17 -8.32
CA VAL A 396 23.77 25.42 -7.55
C VAL A 396 24.35 25.26 -6.17
N ASP A 397 24.05 24.18 -5.48
CA ASP A 397 24.55 23.89 -4.12
C ASP A 397 26.08 23.83 -4.05
N LYS A 398 26.72 23.34 -5.12
CA LYS A 398 28.20 23.31 -5.25
C LYS A 398 28.80 24.58 -5.80
N SER A 399 28.00 25.59 -6.15
CA SER A 399 28.50 26.84 -6.72
C SER A 399 29.27 27.67 -5.69
N LEU A 400 30.21 28.47 -6.18
CA LEU A 400 30.96 29.41 -5.32
C LEU A 400 30.04 30.44 -4.67
N MET A 401 28.95 30.82 -5.35
CA MET A 401 28.00 31.81 -4.86
C MET A 401 27.19 31.29 -3.66
N THR A 402 26.74 30.04 -3.73
CA THR A 402 25.96 29.41 -2.65
C THR A 402 26.76 29.29 -1.35
N SER A 403 28.03 28.92 -1.47
CA SER A 403 28.90 28.71 -0.30
C SER A 403 29.66 29.98 0.12
N LEU A 404 29.50 31.09 -0.59
CA LEU A 404 30.30 32.33 -0.42
C LEU A 404 31.83 32.09 -0.53
N ARG A 405 32.24 30.92 -1.00
CA ARG A 405 33.66 30.55 -1.04
C ARG A 405 34.49 31.49 -1.93
N GLY A 406 33.88 32.02 -3.01
CA GLY A 406 34.53 33.03 -3.83
C GLY A 406 34.84 34.32 -3.10
N ILE A 407 33.88 34.83 -2.34
CA ILE A 407 34.05 36.06 -1.49
C ILE A 407 35.08 35.80 -0.40
N ILE A 408 34.96 34.68 0.34
CA ILE A 408 35.89 34.32 1.41
C ILE A 408 37.33 34.15 0.89
N SER A 409 37.50 33.59 -0.31
CA SER A 409 38.84 33.39 -0.87
C SER A 409 39.49 34.72 -1.28
N VAL A 410 38.71 35.67 -1.81
CA VAL A 410 39.20 37.02 -2.17
C VAL A 410 39.54 37.79 -0.91
N ASP A 411 38.68 37.73 0.10
CA ASP A 411 38.89 38.44 1.41
C ASP A 411 40.14 37.92 2.13
N LYS A 412 40.39 36.61 2.10
CA LYS A 412 41.62 35.99 2.64
C LYS A 412 42.89 36.32 1.82
N GLY A 413 42.77 36.76 0.60
CA GLY A 413 43.88 37.18 -0.25
C GLY A 413 44.26 38.66 -0.11
N ILE A 414 43.49 39.43 0.61
CA ILE A 414 43.70 40.87 0.81
C ILE A 414 44.42 41.19 2.13
N TRP A 415 44.62 40.21 3.02
CA TRP A 415 45.34 40.37 4.32
C TRP A 415 46.60 39.53 4.39
#